data_c611adfe22489add78f4797cd6daf484
#
_entry.id   c611adfe22489add78f4797cd6daf484
#
_cell.length_a   1.000
_cell.length_b   1.000
_cell.length_c   1.000
_cell.angle_alpha   90.00
_cell.angle_beta   90.00
_cell.angle_gamma   90.00
#
_symmetry.space_group_name_H-M   'P 1'
#
loop_
_entity.id
_entity.type
_entity.pdbx_description
1 polymer ?
#
loop_
_entity_poly.entity_id
_entity_poly.type
_entity_poly.pdbx_seq_one_letter_code
_entity_poly.pdbx_strand_id
1 'polypeptide(L)'
;MPDAPVFCYGSVGPAVEGPNGPMPRPQLTSPIARPLQRLRREFGREPGADGNDRPEKQGDQRTGDVPEGWTPVSIATWNIHSCVGLDARFAPERTAKVIKALDADVVGLQEVGWHHRGEMGIDQFALLEQATGHRAIPGPTKNNRAAHYGNAILTRLPVREVRTVDLSLPIREPRGALAVTVEAGGSPLRVMVAHFGLDPWERNAQVTRVLEFLEAEPDLPTVFMGDLNEWRPSAPRLRRLYERLPDCAAPRSFHARLPTLRLDRIFVSHTLRLASFHVVRNALTRRASDHLPVRAVVGIRPAA
;
A
#
# COMPACT_ATOMS: atom_id res chain seq x y z
N MET A 1 48.49 -4.49 11.88
CA MET A 1 47.60 -4.23 13.02
C MET A 1 47.83 -2.80 13.45
N PRO A 2 46.89 -1.89 13.23
CA PRO A 2 46.79 -0.69 14.02
C PRO A 2 45.44 -0.62 14.74
N ASP A 3 45.52 0.01 15.91
CA ASP A 3 44.62 0.07 17.04
C ASP A 3 43.24 0.70 16.77
N ALA A 4 42.22 0.16 17.47
CA ALA A 4 40.89 0.74 17.57
C ALA A 4 40.86 1.85 18.66
N PRO A 5 40.14 2.96 18.49
CA PRO A 5 40.01 3.95 19.53
C PRO A 5 38.93 3.54 20.55
N VAL A 6 39.34 3.62 21.83
CA VAL A 6 38.49 3.49 23.01
C VAL A 6 37.72 4.79 23.22
N PHE A 7 36.40 4.75 23.26
CA PHE A 7 35.58 5.89 23.71
C PHE A 7 35.29 5.79 25.20
N CYS A 8 35.77 6.77 25.97
CA CYS A 8 35.52 6.95 27.40
C CYS A 8 34.07 7.46 27.62
N TYR A 9 33.33 6.79 28.50
CA TYR A 9 32.05 7.27 29.05
C TYR A 9 32.30 8.37 30.06
N GLY A 10 31.77 9.57 29.81
CA GLY A 10 31.70 10.66 30.75
C GLY A 10 30.55 10.49 31.75
N SER A 11 30.82 10.74 33.01
CA SER A 11 29.97 10.62 34.17
C SER A 11 28.76 11.57 34.12
N VAL A 12 27.58 11.03 34.44
CA VAL A 12 26.32 11.77 34.59
C VAL A 12 26.29 12.45 35.98
N GLY A 13 26.14 13.76 36.02
CA GLY A 13 25.86 14.53 37.22
C GLY A 13 24.38 14.44 37.65
N PRO A 14 24.04 14.82 38.91
CA PRO A 14 22.71 14.57 39.48
C PRO A 14 21.60 15.42 38.88
N ALA A 15 20.41 14.80 38.74
CA ALA A 15 19.21 15.44 38.23
C ALA A 15 18.69 16.54 39.18
N VAL A 16 18.33 17.70 38.64
CA VAL A 16 17.62 18.75 39.31
C VAL A 16 16.12 18.55 39.12
N GLU A 17 15.38 18.30 40.19
CA GLU A 17 13.92 18.25 40.19
C GLU A 17 13.34 19.69 40.06
N GLY A 18 12.56 19.93 39.00
CA GLY A 18 11.73 21.14 38.86
C GLY A 18 10.24 20.80 39.00
N PRO A 19 9.39 21.70 39.49
CA PRO A 19 7.99 21.47 39.79
C PRO A 19 7.13 21.65 38.56
N ASN A 20 6.71 20.55 37.91
CA ASN A 20 5.65 20.60 36.90
C ASN A 20 4.72 19.39 37.08
N GLY A 21 3.46 19.73 37.37
CA GLY A 21 2.36 18.75 37.43
C GLY A 21 2.11 18.09 36.10
N PRO A 22 1.22 17.04 36.06
CA PRO A 22 1.03 16.19 34.87
C PRO A 22 0.54 17.02 33.69
N MET A 23 1.32 16.99 32.61
CA MET A 23 0.91 17.58 31.33
C MET A 23 -0.36 16.92 30.80
N PRO A 24 -1.31 17.68 30.25
CA PRO A 24 -2.50 17.14 29.66
C PRO A 24 -2.12 16.26 28.46
N ARG A 25 -2.69 15.06 28.39
CA ARG A 25 -2.52 14.13 27.26
C ARG A 25 -2.95 14.84 25.96
N PRO A 26 -2.13 14.84 24.91
CA PRO A 26 -2.54 15.41 23.64
C PRO A 26 -3.75 14.65 23.12
N GLN A 27 -4.85 15.37 22.89
CA GLN A 27 -5.99 14.83 22.17
C GLN A 27 -5.54 14.54 20.72
N LEU A 28 -5.44 13.27 20.38
CA LEU A 28 -5.16 12.80 19.03
C LEU A 28 -6.36 13.14 18.12
N THR A 29 -6.40 14.37 17.64
CA THR A 29 -7.27 14.72 16.52
C THR A 29 -6.62 14.16 15.26
N SER A 30 -7.07 12.98 14.84
CA SER A 30 -6.66 12.39 13.57
C SER A 30 -6.98 13.38 12.44
N PRO A 31 -6.00 13.74 11.58
CA PRO A 31 -6.25 14.60 10.42
C PRO A 31 -7.26 14.00 9.43
N ILE A 32 -7.63 12.74 9.58
CA ILE A 32 -8.60 12.00 8.76
C ILE A 32 -10.05 12.22 9.24
N ALA A 33 -10.27 12.71 10.48
CA ALA A 33 -11.64 12.93 10.99
C ALA A 33 -12.40 14.01 10.21
N ARG A 34 -11.73 15.04 9.69
CA ARG A 34 -12.34 16.11 8.91
C ARG A 34 -12.85 15.68 7.52
N PRO A 35 -12.13 14.85 6.75
CA PRO A 35 -12.66 14.28 5.51
C PRO A 35 -13.89 13.41 5.70
N LEU A 36 -13.95 12.60 6.77
CA LEU A 36 -15.10 11.72 7.02
C LEU A 36 -16.40 12.48 7.33
N GLN A 37 -16.32 13.63 8.00
CA GLN A 37 -17.50 14.48 8.25
C GLN A 37 -18.01 15.15 6.97
N ARG A 38 -17.11 15.51 6.06
CA ARG A 38 -17.47 16.05 4.74
C ARG A 38 -18.12 14.99 3.85
N LEU A 39 -17.59 13.76 3.88
CA LEU A 39 -18.13 12.61 3.17
C LEU A 39 -19.59 12.29 3.57
N ARG A 40 -19.95 12.35 4.86
CA ARG A 40 -21.32 12.11 5.30
C ARG A 40 -22.34 13.11 4.74
N ARG A 41 -21.93 14.35 4.42
CA ARG A 41 -22.81 15.36 3.80
C ARG A 41 -22.98 15.17 2.29
N GLU A 42 -22.00 14.59 1.60
CA GLU A 42 -22.04 14.34 0.15
C GLU A 42 -22.80 13.04 -0.22
N PHE A 43 -22.86 12.04 0.67
CA PHE A 43 -23.53 10.76 0.42
C PHE A 43 -25.05 10.78 0.62
N GLY A 44 -25.66 11.92 0.98
CA GLY A 44 -27.11 12.07 1.19
C GLY A 44 -27.93 12.32 -0.09
N ARG A 45 -27.33 12.34 -1.29
CA ARG A 45 -28.05 12.48 -2.56
C ARG A 45 -27.78 11.29 -3.47
N GLU A 46 -28.83 10.53 -3.76
CA GLU A 46 -28.82 9.54 -4.82
C GLU A 46 -28.64 10.23 -6.18
N PRO A 47 -27.71 9.81 -7.04
CA PRO A 47 -27.62 10.34 -8.40
C PRO A 47 -28.69 9.69 -9.27
N GLY A 48 -29.46 10.54 -9.97
CA GLY A 48 -30.44 10.14 -10.97
C GLY A 48 -29.85 9.28 -12.08
N ALA A 49 -30.68 8.38 -12.58
CA ALA A 49 -30.40 7.45 -13.66
C ALA A 49 -30.25 8.17 -15.00
N ASP A 50 -29.02 8.20 -15.54
CA ASP A 50 -28.80 8.37 -16.97
C ASP A 50 -27.85 7.28 -17.46
N GLY A 51 -28.34 6.51 -18.45
CA GLY A 51 -27.67 5.35 -18.97
C GLY A 51 -26.50 5.72 -19.90
N ASN A 52 -25.42 5.07 -19.78
CA ASN A 52 -24.68 4.23 -20.73
C ASN A 52 -23.25 3.95 -20.21
N ASP A 53 -22.76 2.73 -20.42
CA ASP A 53 -21.42 2.23 -20.13
C ASP A 53 -20.92 2.45 -18.67
N ARG A 54 -21.55 1.77 -17.74
CA ARG A 54 -20.95 1.52 -16.43
C ARG A 54 -20.06 0.27 -16.55
N PRO A 55 -18.76 0.36 -16.15
CA PRO A 55 -18.05 -0.88 -15.84
C PRO A 55 -18.89 -1.63 -14.81
N GLU A 56 -19.09 -2.93 -15.03
CA GLU A 56 -19.90 -3.82 -14.19
C GLU A 56 -19.70 -3.49 -12.71
N LYS A 57 -20.76 -3.54 -11.92
CA LYS A 57 -20.71 -3.37 -10.46
C LYS A 57 -19.70 -4.39 -9.92
N GLN A 58 -18.44 -3.99 -9.76
CA GLN A 58 -17.41 -4.85 -9.19
C GLN A 58 -17.85 -5.23 -7.77
N GLY A 59 -18.10 -6.51 -7.54
CA GLY A 59 -18.40 -7.07 -6.23
C GLY A 59 -17.25 -6.83 -5.26
N ASP A 60 -17.43 -7.16 -4.00
CA ASP A 60 -16.38 -7.11 -2.99
C ASP A 60 -15.47 -8.34 -3.04
N GLN A 61 -15.77 -9.27 -3.92
CA GLN A 61 -14.99 -10.48 -4.21
C GLN A 61 -15.27 -11.00 -5.61
N ARG A 62 -14.29 -11.73 -6.15
CA ARG A 62 -14.40 -12.54 -7.36
C ARG A 62 -13.87 -13.93 -7.03
N THR A 63 -14.55 -14.96 -7.49
CA THR A 63 -14.08 -16.35 -7.44
C THR A 63 -13.92 -16.85 -8.86
N GLY A 64 -12.80 -17.49 -9.15
CA GLY A 64 -12.51 -18.05 -10.45
C GLY A 64 -11.13 -18.66 -10.44
N ASP A 65 -10.85 -19.47 -11.44
CA ASP A 65 -9.61 -20.19 -11.57
C ASP A 65 -8.68 -19.55 -12.59
N VAL A 66 -7.41 -19.80 -12.42
CA VAL A 66 -6.38 -19.48 -13.40
C VAL A 66 -6.53 -20.49 -14.55
N PRO A 67 -6.50 -20.04 -15.82
CA PRO A 67 -6.59 -20.95 -16.97
C PRO A 67 -5.54 -22.06 -16.91
N GLU A 68 -5.89 -23.23 -17.44
CA GLU A 68 -4.95 -24.35 -17.53
C GLU A 68 -3.68 -23.97 -18.30
N GLY A 69 -2.53 -24.38 -17.79
CA GLY A 69 -1.21 -24.05 -18.35
C GLY A 69 -0.70 -22.64 -18.01
N TRP A 70 -1.49 -21.80 -17.31
CA TRP A 70 -1.01 -20.50 -16.83
C TRP A 70 -0.42 -20.64 -15.43
N THR A 71 0.59 -19.81 -15.13
CA THR A 71 1.21 -19.77 -13.81
C THR A 71 0.38 -18.90 -12.86
N PRO A 72 -0.16 -19.45 -11.76
CA PRO A 72 -0.81 -18.65 -10.74
C PRO A 72 0.21 -17.90 -9.88
N VAL A 73 -0.06 -16.63 -9.59
CA VAL A 73 0.68 -15.79 -8.64
C VAL A 73 -0.30 -15.17 -7.66
N SER A 74 -0.07 -15.40 -6.38
CA SER A 74 -0.85 -14.78 -5.31
C SER A 74 -0.25 -13.43 -4.93
N ILE A 75 -1.09 -12.39 -4.93
CA ILE A 75 -0.70 -11.02 -4.63
C ILE A 75 -1.60 -10.41 -3.57
N ALA A 76 -1.08 -9.47 -2.80
CA ALA A 76 -1.86 -8.69 -1.86
C ALA A 76 -1.41 -7.24 -1.82
N THR A 77 -2.34 -6.33 -1.52
CA THR A 77 -2.02 -4.94 -1.18
C THR A 77 -2.61 -4.56 0.17
N TRP A 78 -1.88 -3.76 0.93
CA TRP A 78 -2.33 -3.36 2.26
C TRP A 78 -1.63 -2.08 2.74
N ASN A 79 -2.40 -1.06 3.08
CA ASN A 79 -1.92 0.08 3.87
C ASN A 79 -1.81 -0.36 5.34
N ILE A 80 -0.58 -0.42 5.87
CA ILE A 80 -0.29 -0.95 7.21
C ILE A 80 -0.32 0.10 8.33
N HIS A 81 -0.59 1.37 7.98
CA HIS A 81 -0.70 2.45 8.96
C HIS A 81 0.50 2.54 9.91
N SER A 82 1.73 2.45 9.38
CA SER A 82 3.00 2.46 10.14
C SER A 82 3.07 1.39 11.25
N CYS A 83 2.43 0.23 11.05
CA CYS A 83 2.27 -0.83 12.06
C CYS A 83 1.50 -0.39 13.32
N VAL A 84 0.75 0.72 13.27
CA VAL A 84 -0.07 1.20 14.38
C VAL A 84 -1.52 0.76 14.19
N GLY A 85 -2.00 -0.06 15.08
CA GLY A 85 -3.36 -0.59 14.99
C GLY A 85 -4.45 0.40 15.43
N LEU A 86 -5.72 -0.01 15.27
CA LEU A 86 -6.89 0.74 15.73
C LEU A 86 -6.98 0.90 17.26
N ASP A 87 -6.12 0.22 17.98
CA ASP A 87 -5.91 0.36 19.43
C ASP A 87 -4.81 1.38 19.76
N ALA A 88 -4.33 2.13 18.77
CA ALA A 88 -3.24 3.08 18.86
C ALA A 88 -1.91 2.48 19.35
N ARG A 89 -1.73 1.16 19.23
CA ARG A 89 -0.50 0.47 19.63
C ARG A 89 0.37 0.20 18.40
N PHE A 90 1.63 0.61 18.47
CA PHE A 90 2.66 0.15 17.55
C PHE A 90 2.93 -1.34 17.79
N ALA A 91 2.70 -2.18 16.78
CA ALA A 91 2.80 -3.63 16.89
C ALA A 91 3.21 -4.27 15.56
N PRO A 92 4.47 -4.14 15.14
CA PRO A 92 4.96 -4.66 13.87
C PRO A 92 4.86 -6.18 13.77
N GLU A 93 4.95 -6.91 14.91
CA GLU A 93 4.76 -8.37 14.93
C GLU A 93 3.32 -8.76 14.59
N ARG A 94 2.34 -7.91 14.94
CA ARG A 94 0.93 -8.09 14.55
C ARG A 94 0.78 -7.91 13.03
N THR A 95 1.43 -6.89 12.47
CA THR A 95 1.47 -6.66 11.02
C THR A 95 2.12 -7.84 10.30
N ALA A 96 3.26 -8.32 10.78
CA ALA A 96 3.93 -9.50 10.23
C ALA A 96 3.06 -10.78 10.28
N LYS A 97 2.29 -10.98 11.36
CA LYS A 97 1.34 -12.11 11.46
C LYS A 97 0.24 -12.01 10.40
N VAL A 98 -0.28 -10.81 10.12
CA VAL A 98 -1.24 -10.60 9.03
C VAL A 98 -0.58 -10.96 7.69
N ILE A 99 0.59 -10.40 7.39
CA ILE A 99 1.30 -10.65 6.12
C ILE A 99 1.55 -12.14 5.91
N LYS A 100 2.00 -12.87 6.93
CA LYS A 100 2.16 -14.33 6.85
C LYS A 100 0.85 -15.04 6.54
N ALA A 101 -0.24 -14.63 7.18
CA ALA A 101 -1.56 -15.24 7.00
C ALA A 101 -2.19 -14.91 5.63
N LEU A 102 -1.73 -13.87 4.92
CA LEU A 102 -2.13 -13.61 3.55
C LEU A 102 -1.65 -14.70 2.60
N ASP A 103 -0.54 -15.36 2.92
CA ASP A 103 0.11 -16.38 2.10
C ASP A 103 0.17 -15.97 0.61
N ALA A 104 0.74 -14.80 0.38
CA ALA A 104 0.88 -14.21 -0.94
C ALA A 104 2.34 -14.25 -1.40
N ASP A 105 2.57 -14.49 -2.70
CA ASP A 105 3.90 -14.49 -3.30
C ASP A 105 4.50 -13.09 -3.34
N VAL A 106 3.61 -12.08 -3.51
CA VAL A 106 3.98 -10.66 -3.53
C VAL A 106 2.99 -9.85 -2.71
N VAL A 107 3.50 -9.03 -1.80
CA VAL A 107 2.69 -8.11 -0.97
C VAL A 107 3.17 -6.68 -1.17
N GLY A 108 2.30 -5.82 -1.69
CA GLY A 108 2.54 -4.37 -1.78
C GLY A 108 2.01 -3.67 -0.54
N LEU A 109 2.88 -2.97 0.13
CA LEU A 109 2.56 -2.27 1.37
C LEU A 109 2.65 -0.75 1.18
N GLN A 110 1.76 -0.03 1.86
CA GLN A 110 1.78 1.42 1.96
C GLN A 110 1.93 1.82 3.43
N GLU A 111 2.42 3.03 3.67
CA GLU A 111 2.72 3.58 4.98
C GLU A 111 3.69 2.72 5.80
N VAL A 112 4.72 2.17 5.15
CA VAL A 112 5.80 1.45 5.83
C VAL A 112 6.81 2.45 6.37
N GLY A 113 7.15 2.31 7.65
CA GLY A 113 8.11 3.19 8.31
C GLY A 113 7.45 4.25 9.20
N TRP A 114 8.28 5.09 9.79
CA TRP A 114 7.86 6.14 10.69
C TRP A 114 7.69 7.48 9.95
N HIS A 115 6.56 8.13 10.13
CA HIS A 115 6.31 9.51 9.69
C HIS A 115 5.70 10.36 10.81
N HIS A 116 4.53 9.99 11.27
CA HIS A 116 3.84 10.63 12.39
C HIS A 116 3.39 9.59 13.43
N ARG A 117 3.64 8.32 13.18
CA ARG A 117 3.17 7.19 13.97
C ARG A 117 4.25 6.12 14.03
N GLY A 118 4.11 5.20 14.96
CA GLY A 118 5.08 4.16 15.20
C GLY A 118 6.23 4.65 16.09
N GLU A 119 7.33 3.93 16.04
CA GLU A 119 8.53 4.26 16.81
C GLU A 119 9.65 4.73 15.88
N MET A 120 10.20 5.89 16.20
CA MET A 120 11.33 6.47 15.48
C MET A 120 12.59 5.59 15.68
N GLY A 121 13.36 5.42 14.61
CA GLY A 121 14.60 4.63 14.66
C GLY A 121 14.40 3.12 14.43
N ILE A 122 13.14 2.63 14.30
CA ILE A 122 12.88 1.24 13.91
C ILE A 122 12.80 1.13 12.39
N ASP A 123 13.68 0.32 11.81
CA ASP A 123 13.59 -0.04 10.40
C ASP A 123 12.50 -1.09 10.19
N GLN A 124 11.30 -0.62 9.83
CA GLN A 124 10.16 -1.50 9.58
C GLN A 124 10.35 -2.37 8.34
N PHE A 125 11.14 -1.95 7.35
CA PHE A 125 11.42 -2.78 6.15
C PHE A 125 12.21 -4.02 6.56
N ALA A 126 13.34 -3.83 7.26
CA ALA A 126 14.16 -4.93 7.76
C ALA A 126 13.42 -5.84 8.74
N LEU A 127 12.61 -5.24 9.64
CA LEU A 127 11.82 -5.99 10.61
C LEU A 127 10.78 -6.89 9.92
N LEU A 128 10.06 -6.35 8.93
CA LEU A 128 9.05 -7.12 8.20
C LEU A 128 9.69 -8.20 7.33
N GLU A 129 10.85 -7.95 6.71
CA GLU A 129 11.64 -8.96 6.00
C GLU A 129 11.98 -10.14 6.93
N GLN A 130 12.62 -9.86 8.04
CA GLN A 130 13.00 -10.88 9.01
C GLN A 130 11.80 -11.66 9.57
N ALA A 131 10.73 -10.93 9.91
CA ALA A 131 9.57 -11.53 10.55
C ALA A 131 8.72 -12.35 9.58
N THR A 132 8.68 -12.04 8.28
CA THR A 132 7.81 -12.71 7.30
C THR A 132 8.53 -13.74 6.43
N GLY A 133 9.84 -13.63 6.30
CA GLY A 133 10.65 -14.46 5.40
C GLY A 133 10.52 -14.08 3.91
N HIS A 134 9.85 -12.96 3.60
CA HIS A 134 9.86 -12.38 2.26
C HIS A 134 11.09 -11.48 2.14
N ARG A 135 11.61 -11.32 0.94
CA ARG A 135 12.54 -10.24 0.62
C ARG A 135 11.79 -8.91 0.60
N ALA A 136 12.22 -7.95 1.39
CA ALA A 136 11.65 -6.61 1.39
C ALA A 136 12.40 -5.68 0.44
N ILE A 137 11.68 -5.07 -0.49
CA ILE A 137 12.19 -4.04 -1.39
C ILE A 137 11.59 -2.70 -0.94
N PRO A 138 12.39 -1.80 -0.35
CA PRO A 138 11.91 -0.51 0.11
C PRO A 138 11.71 0.48 -1.04
N GLY A 139 10.65 1.27 -0.96
CA GLY A 139 10.35 2.41 -1.83
C GLY A 139 10.08 3.66 -0.98
N PRO A 140 11.06 4.18 -0.24
CA PRO A 140 10.86 5.33 0.63
C PRO A 140 10.59 6.59 -0.19
N THR A 141 9.59 7.36 0.21
CA THR A 141 9.31 8.70 -0.31
C THR A 141 9.88 9.80 0.58
N LYS A 142 10.14 9.45 1.84
CA LYS A 142 10.90 10.25 2.79
C LYS A 142 12.03 9.40 3.34
N ASN A 143 13.24 9.91 3.21
CA ASN A 143 14.45 9.22 3.69
C ASN A 143 15.40 10.25 4.27
N ASN A 144 15.33 10.48 5.56
CA ASN A 144 16.24 11.34 6.31
C ASN A 144 16.62 10.67 7.63
N ARG A 145 17.51 11.32 8.40
CA ARG A 145 18.02 10.76 9.66
C ARG A 145 16.92 10.49 10.70
N ALA A 146 15.80 11.18 10.61
CA ALA A 146 14.71 11.08 11.59
C ALA A 146 13.59 10.13 11.16
N ALA A 147 13.44 9.88 9.86
CA ALA A 147 12.34 9.07 9.34
C ALA A 147 12.67 8.45 7.98
N HIS A 148 12.32 7.19 7.82
CA HIS A 148 12.08 6.58 6.51
C HIS A 148 10.61 6.15 6.45
N TYR A 149 9.96 6.49 5.36
CA TYR A 149 8.53 6.26 5.19
C TYR A 149 8.18 6.16 3.72
N GLY A 150 7.33 5.24 3.36
CA GLY A 150 6.89 5.07 1.98
C GLY A 150 6.21 3.74 1.72
N ASN A 151 6.40 3.24 0.50
CA ASN A 151 5.89 1.96 0.08
C ASN A 151 6.94 0.85 0.27
N ALA A 152 6.50 -0.41 0.25
CA ALA A 152 7.37 -1.56 0.11
C ALA A 152 6.72 -2.64 -0.75
N ILE A 153 7.54 -3.45 -1.40
CA ILE A 153 7.13 -4.73 -1.95
C ILE A 153 7.86 -5.83 -1.20
N LEU A 154 7.09 -6.73 -0.60
CA LEU A 154 7.61 -7.96 -0.02
C LEU A 154 7.35 -9.08 -1.01
N THR A 155 8.37 -9.91 -1.32
CA THR A 155 8.23 -10.98 -2.30
C THR A 155 9.01 -12.22 -1.93
N ARG A 156 8.46 -13.39 -2.29
CA ARG A 156 9.14 -14.69 -2.29
C ARG A 156 9.77 -15.01 -3.65
N LEU A 157 9.37 -14.26 -4.68
CA LEU A 157 9.82 -14.47 -6.05
C LEU A 157 11.18 -13.81 -6.29
N PRO A 158 12.03 -14.37 -7.17
CA PRO A 158 13.31 -13.75 -7.54
C PRO A 158 13.07 -12.36 -8.16
N VAL A 159 13.85 -11.38 -7.70
CA VAL A 159 13.78 -9.99 -8.17
C VAL A 159 14.81 -9.79 -9.28
N ARG A 160 14.37 -9.31 -10.45
CA ARG A 160 15.20 -8.98 -11.60
C ARG A 160 15.58 -7.50 -11.62
N GLU A 161 14.64 -6.61 -11.33
CA GLU A 161 14.82 -5.17 -11.47
C GLU A 161 13.98 -4.40 -10.46
N VAL A 162 14.48 -3.23 -10.04
CA VAL A 162 13.77 -2.30 -9.15
C VAL A 162 13.83 -0.90 -9.76
N ARG A 163 12.68 -0.24 -9.87
CA ARG A 163 12.52 1.14 -10.33
C ARG A 163 11.65 1.93 -9.36
N THR A 164 11.91 3.20 -9.26
CA THR A 164 11.08 4.14 -8.50
C THR A 164 10.56 5.25 -9.39
N VAL A 165 9.33 5.68 -9.14
CA VAL A 165 8.67 6.79 -9.85
C VAL A 165 8.33 7.86 -8.82
N ASP A 166 8.86 9.07 -9.00
CA ASP A 166 8.51 10.20 -8.16
C ASP A 166 7.11 10.72 -8.52
N LEU A 167 6.20 10.59 -7.57
CA LEU A 167 4.82 11.06 -7.67
C LEU A 167 4.57 12.33 -6.84
N SER A 168 5.63 12.92 -6.28
CA SER A 168 5.54 14.08 -5.39
C SER A 168 5.09 15.33 -6.14
N LEU A 169 4.28 16.15 -5.49
CA LEU A 169 3.86 17.44 -6.01
C LEU A 169 4.34 18.56 -5.06
N PRO A 170 4.60 19.77 -5.56
CA PRO A 170 5.01 20.89 -4.70
C PRO A 170 4.06 21.10 -3.54
N ILE A 171 4.60 21.43 -2.36
CA ILE A 171 3.86 21.73 -1.12
C ILE A 171 2.92 20.62 -0.62
N ARG A 172 3.04 19.41 -1.16
CA ARG A 172 2.29 18.22 -0.74
C ARG A 172 3.21 17.20 -0.07
N GLU A 173 2.60 16.22 0.59
CA GLU A 173 3.36 15.11 1.12
C GLU A 173 4.03 14.33 -0.02
N PRO A 174 5.34 14.06 0.07
CA PRO A 174 6.04 13.28 -0.94
C PRO A 174 5.38 11.92 -1.18
N ARG A 175 5.15 11.59 -2.44
CA ARG A 175 4.55 10.32 -2.89
C ARG A 175 5.44 9.67 -3.92
N GLY A 176 5.34 8.35 -4.03
CA GLY A 176 6.11 7.58 -5.01
C GLY A 176 5.39 6.32 -5.41
N ALA A 177 5.79 5.76 -6.54
CA ALA A 177 5.51 4.38 -6.86
C ALA A 177 6.81 3.58 -6.89
N LEU A 178 6.75 2.36 -6.39
CA LEU A 178 7.83 1.37 -6.46
C LEU A 178 7.41 0.32 -7.47
N ALA A 179 8.22 0.09 -8.50
CA ALA A 179 8.05 -0.95 -9.49
C ALA A 179 9.15 -1.99 -9.35
N VAL A 180 8.77 -3.26 -9.22
CA VAL A 180 9.69 -4.38 -9.10
C VAL A 180 9.33 -5.39 -10.17
N THR A 181 10.29 -5.79 -10.99
CA THR A 181 10.15 -6.90 -11.91
C THR A 181 10.62 -8.18 -11.22
N VAL A 182 9.72 -9.14 -11.07
CA VAL A 182 9.97 -10.44 -10.47
C VAL A 182 9.91 -11.56 -11.53
N GLU A 183 10.49 -12.68 -11.20
CA GLU A 183 10.40 -13.92 -12.00
C GLU A 183 9.24 -14.77 -11.51
N ALA A 184 8.25 -15.02 -12.33
CA ALA A 184 7.10 -15.83 -11.98
C ALA A 184 6.86 -16.93 -13.02
N GLY A 185 7.17 -18.18 -12.66
CA GLY A 185 7.00 -19.32 -13.55
C GLY A 185 7.77 -19.23 -14.87
N GLY A 186 8.99 -18.67 -14.85
CA GLY A 186 9.82 -18.48 -16.04
C GLY A 186 9.50 -17.19 -16.83
N SER A 187 8.52 -16.40 -16.41
CA SER A 187 8.11 -15.16 -17.08
C SER A 187 8.33 -13.93 -16.19
N PRO A 188 8.75 -12.80 -16.77
CA PRO A 188 8.85 -11.55 -16.00
C PRO A 188 7.45 -11.00 -15.69
N LEU A 189 7.25 -10.55 -14.45
CA LEU A 189 6.06 -9.88 -13.98
C LEU A 189 6.47 -8.55 -13.33
N ARG A 190 5.98 -7.42 -13.85
CA ARG A 190 6.13 -6.14 -13.19
C ARG A 190 5.05 -5.98 -12.13
N VAL A 191 5.45 -5.74 -10.89
CA VAL A 191 4.56 -5.38 -9.79
C VAL A 191 4.87 -3.97 -9.35
N MET A 192 3.86 -3.10 -9.38
CA MET A 192 3.98 -1.71 -8.93
C MET A 192 3.09 -1.46 -7.72
N VAL A 193 3.61 -0.73 -6.75
CA VAL A 193 2.84 -0.28 -5.58
C VAL A 193 2.93 1.24 -5.44
N ALA A 194 1.80 1.88 -5.12
CA ALA A 194 1.73 3.31 -4.85
C ALA A 194 0.78 3.63 -3.71
N HIS A 195 1.00 4.80 -3.10
CA HIS A 195 0.07 5.44 -2.19
C HIS A 195 -0.20 6.86 -2.71
N PHE A 196 -1.41 7.12 -3.21
CA PHE A 196 -1.76 8.40 -3.82
C PHE A 196 -2.15 9.44 -2.79
N GLY A 197 -2.13 10.69 -3.21
CA GLY A 197 -2.54 11.82 -2.38
C GLY A 197 -4.06 11.93 -2.17
N LEU A 198 -4.44 12.82 -1.24
CA LEU A 198 -5.84 12.97 -0.84
C LEU A 198 -6.64 13.89 -1.78
N ASP A 199 -5.97 14.79 -2.51
CA ASP A 199 -6.65 15.71 -3.40
C ASP A 199 -6.92 15.14 -4.79
N PRO A 200 -8.07 15.40 -5.40
CA PRO A 200 -8.39 14.89 -6.73
C PRO A 200 -7.42 15.33 -7.84
N TRP A 201 -6.93 16.58 -7.79
CA TRP A 201 -5.98 17.07 -8.78
C TRP A 201 -4.60 16.44 -8.59
N GLU A 202 -4.20 16.20 -7.34
CA GLU A 202 -2.96 15.50 -6.99
C GLU A 202 -2.99 14.07 -7.55
N ARG A 203 -4.07 13.32 -7.30
CA ARG A 203 -4.26 11.98 -7.86
C ARG A 203 -4.26 11.97 -9.39
N ASN A 204 -4.83 13.01 -10.03
CA ASN A 204 -4.81 13.09 -11.49
C ASN A 204 -3.37 13.22 -12.04
N ALA A 205 -2.55 14.06 -11.44
CA ALA A 205 -1.14 14.20 -11.81
C ALA A 205 -0.35 12.91 -11.53
N GLN A 206 -0.64 12.24 -10.41
CA GLN A 206 0.01 10.97 -10.05
C GLN A 206 -0.35 9.84 -11.03
N VAL A 207 -1.61 9.74 -11.45
CA VAL A 207 -2.02 8.80 -12.51
C VAL A 207 -1.28 9.10 -13.82
N THR A 208 -1.16 10.38 -14.20
CA THR A 208 -0.41 10.74 -15.40
C THR A 208 1.04 10.23 -15.34
N ARG A 209 1.75 10.47 -14.24
CA ARG A 209 3.13 9.99 -14.07
C ARG A 209 3.27 8.46 -14.08
N VAL A 210 2.31 7.75 -13.49
CA VAL A 210 2.26 6.28 -13.54
C VAL A 210 2.10 5.79 -14.98
N LEU A 211 1.21 6.42 -15.77
CA LEU A 211 0.98 6.05 -17.15
C LEU A 211 2.18 6.38 -18.04
N GLU A 212 2.79 7.57 -17.88
CA GLU A 212 4.03 7.95 -18.56
C GLU A 212 5.16 6.95 -18.29
N PHE A 213 5.31 6.49 -17.03
CA PHE A 213 6.26 5.43 -16.69
C PHE A 213 5.95 4.13 -17.43
N LEU A 214 4.68 3.69 -17.45
CA LEU A 214 4.27 2.45 -18.12
C LEU A 214 4.42 2.53 -19.66
N GLU A 215 4.35 3.72 -20.25
CA GLU A 215 4.59 3.96 -21.66
C GLU A 215 6.08 3.96 -22.02
N ALA A 216 6.91 4.48 -21.12
CA ALA A 216 8.36 4.60 -21.34
C ALA A 216 9.11 3.26 -21.11
N GLU A 217 8.55 2.35 -20.32
CA GLU A 217 9.16 1.07 -19.96
C GLU A 217 8.73 -0.04 -20.93
N PRO A 218 9.52 -1.15 -21.03
CA PRO A 218 9.11 -2.32 -21.82
C PRO A 218 7.70 -2.81 -21.47
N ASP A 219 6.94 -3.26 -22.45
CA ASP A 219 5.58 -3.79 -22.25
C ASP A 219 5.65 -5.18 -21.60
N LEU A 220 5.62 -5.21 -20.28
CA LEU A 220 5.61 -6.43 -19.47
C LEU A 220 4.22 -6.69 -18.88
N PRO A 221 3.88 -7.96 -18.63
CA PRO A 221 2.76 -8.28 -17.74
C PRO A 221 2.86 -7.46 -16.45
N THR A 222 1.85 -6.66 -16.16
CA THR A 222 1.93 -5.65 -15.10
C THR A 222 0.76 -5.74 -14.13
N VAL A 223 1.07 -5.74 -12.84
CA VAL A 223 0.15 -5.51 -11.72
C VAL A 223 0.46 -4.14 -11.13
N PHE A 224 -0.53 -3.27 -11.04
CA PHE A 224 -0.43 -2.00 -10.33
C PHE A 224 -1.42 -1.97 -9.17
N MET A 225 -0.93 -1.79 -7.96
CA MET A 225 -1.74 -1.89 -6.75
C MET A 225 -1.41 -0.83 -5.71
N GLY A 226 -2.31 -0.65 -4.76
CA GLY A 226 -2.10 0.21 -3.60
C GLY A 226 -3.34 0.95 -3.13
N ASP A 227 -3.12 1.81 -2.16
CA ASP A 227 -4.09 2.78 -1.69
C ASP A 227 -4.09 4.00 -2.64
N LEU A 228 -5.08 4.04 -3.52
CA LEU A 228 -5.20 5.12 -4.49
C LEU A 228 -6.01 6.32 -3.98
N ASN A 229 -6.51 6.25 -2.76
CA ASN A 229 -7.32 7.31 -2.13
C ASN A 229 -8.49 7.81 -3.01
N GLU A 230 -8.92 7.00 -3.98
CA GLU A 230 -10.01 7.34 -4.91
C GLU A 230 -11.23 6.49 -4.62
N TRP A 231 -12.22 7.12 -4.01
CA TRP A 231 -13.47 6.45 -3.64
C TRP A 231 -14.57 6.55 -4.69
N ARG A 232 -14.43 7.45 -5.69
CA ARG A 232 -15.42 7.64 -6.75
C ARG A 232 -15.18 6.66 -7.89
N PRO A 233 -16.05 5.67 -8.11
CA PRO A 233 -15.85 4.65 -9.16
C PRO A 233 -15.78 5.25 -10.57
N SER A 234 -16.48 6.36 -10.81
CA SER A 234 -16.55 7.05 -12.11
C SER A 234 -15.52 8.17 -12.27
N ALA A 235 -14.51 8.26 -11.40
CA ALA A 235 -13.50 9.31 -11.51
C ALA A 235 -12.75 9.20 -12.87
N PRO A 236 -12.63 10.29 -13.65
CA PRO A 236 -11.98 10.26 -14.98
C PRO A 236 -10.57 9.68 -14.97
N ARG A 237 -9.82 9.90 -13.88
CA ARG A 237 -8.46 9.35 -13.69
C ARG A 237 -8.45 7.83 -13.58
N LEU A 238 -9.47 7.21 -12.98
CA LEU A 238 -9.60 5.76 -12.96
C LEU A 238 -9.85 5.20 -14.36
N ARG A 239 -10.65 5.88 -15.18
CA ARG A 239 -10.89 5.48 -16.57
C ARG A 239 -9.57 5.36 -17.34
N ARG A 240 -8.67 6.32 -17.21
CA ARG A 240 -7.34 6.28 -17.83
C ARG A 240 -6.52 5.07 -17.38
N LEU A 241 -6.60 4.69 -16.10
CA LEU A 241 -5.97 3.46 -15.61
C LEU A 241 -6.62 2.21 -16.21
N TYR A 242 -7.96 2.16 -16.33
CA TYR A 242 -8.67 1.03 -16.97
C TYR A 242 -8.36 0.90 -18.46
N GLU A 243 -8.08 2.00 -19.16
CA GLU A 243 -7.66 1.97 -20.57
C GLU A 243 -6.31 1.24 -20.74
N ARG A 244 -5.38 1.38 -19.79
CA ARG A 244 -4.05 0.73 -19.83
C ARG A 244 -4.02 -0.62 -19.10
N LEU A 245 -4.79 -0.76 -18.03
CA LEU A 245 -4.85 -1.92 -17.13
C LEU A 245 -6.33 -2.30 -16.94
N PRO A 246 -6.93 -3.05 -17.88
CA PRO A 246 -8.39 -3.13 -18.04
C PRO A 246 -9.12 -3.93 -16.97
N ASP A 247 -8.46 -4.81 -16.23
CA ASP A 247 -9.11 -5.57 -15.15
C ASP A 247 -8.61 -5.10 -13.78
N CYS A 248 -9.51 -5.09 -12.78
CA CYS A 248 -9.21 -4.51 -11.49
C CYS A 248 -10.00 -5.18 -10.36
N ALA A 249 -9.32 -5.47 -9.26
CA ALA A 249 -9.95 -5.72 -7.95
C ALA A 249 -10.08 -4.39 -7.20
N ALA A 250 -11.28 -4.01 -6.85
CA ALA A 250 -11.58 -2.80 -6.07
C ALA A 250 -12.67 -3.08 -5.02
N PRO A 251 -12.42 -3.93 -4.03
CA PRO A 251 -13.40 -4.22 -2.99
C PRO A 251 -13.46 -3.11 -1.95
N ARG A 252 -14.47 -3.15 -1.06
CA ARG A 252 -14.54 -2.25 0.09
C ARG A 252 -13.53 -2.69 1.16
N SER A 253 -12.46 -1.92 1.35
CA SER A 253 -11.34 -2.21 2.26
C SER A 253 -11.20 -1.20 3.41
N PHE A 254 -11.76 -0.02 3.27
CA PHE A 254 -11.67 1.06 4.24
C PHE A 254 -13.08 1.48 4.74
N HIS A 255 -13.29 1.79 5.98
CA HIS A 255 -12.45 1.67 7.16
C HIS A 255 -12.58 0.26 7.73
N ALA A 256 -11.51 -0.34 8.28
CA ALA A 256 -11.46 -1.76 8.66
C ALA A 256 -12.58 -2.21 9.62
N ARG A 257 -13.13 -1.33 10.47
CA ARG A 257 -14.29 -1.66 11.32
C ARG A 257 -15.59 -1.79 10.52
N LEU A 258 -15.81 -0.89 9.54
CA LEU A 258 -16.98 -0.85 8.68
C LEU A 258 -16.54 -0.47 7.27
N PRO A 259 -16.11 -1.41 6.45
CA PRO A 259 -15.58 -1.11 5.12
C PRO A 259 -16.68 -0.66 4.17
N THR A 260 -16.62 0.61 3.78
CA THR A 260 -17.57 1.26 2.87
C THR A 260 -16.89 1.87 1.64
N LEU A 261 -15.60 2.20 1.75
CA LEU A 261 -14.84 2.84 0.68
C LEU A 261 -13.91 1.84 -0.01
N ARG A 262 -13.71 2.04 -1.33
CA ARG A 262 -12.87 1.24 -2.24
C ARG A 262 -11.58 2.00 -2.54
N LEU A 263 -10.72 2.17 -1.53
CA LEU A 263 -9.48 2.94 -1.66
C LEU A 263 -8.35 2.09 -2.23
N ASP A 264 -8.29 0.82 -1.81
CA ASP A 264 -7.26 -0.13 -2.19
C ASP A 264 -7.68 -0.86 -3.48
N ARG A 265 -6.78 -0.90 -4.46
CA ARG A 265 -7.03 -1.51 -5.77
C ARG A 265 -5.86 -2.35 -6.23
N ILE A 266 -6.18 -3.35 -7.06
CA ILE A 266 -5.21 -4.16 -7.80
C ILE A 266 -5.64 -4.16 -9.26
N PHE A 267 -4.94 -3.40 -10.10
CA PHE A 267 -5.10 -3.38 -11.54
C PHE A 267 -4.17 -4.38 -12.20
N VAL A 268 -4.60 -5.00 -13.28
CA VAL A 268 -3.78 -5.92 -14.07
C VAL A 268 -3.84 -5.58 -15.56
N SER A 269 -2.72 -5.79 -16.26
CA SER A 269 -2.63 -5.62 -17.71
C SER A 269 -3.43 -6.69 -18.45
N HIS A 270 -3.76 -6.45 -19.73
CA HIS A 270 -4.50 -7.36 -20.58
C HIS A 270 -3.82 -8.74 -20.80
N THR A 271 -2.51 -8.82 -20.56
CA THR A 271 -1.72 -10.05 -20.66
C THR A 271 -1.87 -10.97 -19.45
N LEU A 272 -2.50 -10.48 -18.40
CA LEU A 272 -2.78 -11.21 -17.16
C LEU A 272 -4.26 -11.56 -17.04
N ARG A 273 -4.56 -12.58 -16.25
CA ARG A 273 -5.93 -12.91 -15.84
C ARG A 273 -6.08 -12.66 -14.33
N LEU A 274 -6.90 -11.70 -13.95
CA LEU A 274 -7.34 -11.57 -12.56
C LEU A 274 -8.38 -12.67 -12.27
N ALA A 275 -7.94 -13.79 -11.73
CA ALA A 275 -8.78 -14.95 -11.50
C ALA A 275 -9.70 -14.76 -10.30
N SER A 276 -9.13 -14.40 -9.15
CA SER A 276 -9.91 -14.20 -7.93
C SER A 276 -9.40 -13.03 -7.11
N PHE A 277 -10.26 -12.44 -6.29
CA PHE A 277 -9.89 -11.49 -5.25
C PHE A 277 -10.91 -11.45 -4.11
N HIS A 278 -10.45 -11.08 -2.93
CA HIS A 278 -11.29 -10.83 -1.77
C HIS A 278 -10.59 -9.91 -0.75
N VAL A 279 -11.37 -9.33 0.14
CA VAL A 279 -10.86 -8.63 1.34
C VAL A 279 -10.63 -9.64 2.45
N VAL A 280 -9.43 -9.62 3.03
CA VAL A 280 -9.13 -10.48 4.19
C VAL A 280 -9.62 -9.82 5.46
N ARG A 281 -10.81 -10.25 5.94
CA ARG A 281 -11.50 -9.66 7.08
C ARG A 281 -11.65 -10.64 8.21
N ASN A 282 -10.88 -10.45 9.28
CA ASN A 282 -10.96 -11.21 10.52
C ASN A 282 -10.62 -10.33 11.73
N ALA A 283 -10.61 -10.87 12.94
CA ALA A 283 -10.33 -10.12 14.15
C ALA A 283 -8.92 -9.49 14.16
N LEU A 284 -7.93 -10.18 13.59
CA LEU A 284 -6.55 -9.72 13.51
C LEU A 284 -6.40 -8.54 12.53
N THR A 285 -6.90 -8.68 11.28
CA THR A 285 -6.80 -7.65 10.25
C THR A 285 -7.57 -6.38 10.63
N ARG A 286 -8.77 -6.54 11.22
CA ARG A 286 -9.59 -5.41 11.70
C ARG A 286 -8.95 -4.59 12.81
N ARG A 287 -7.98 -5.15 13.53
CA ARG A 287 -7.26 -4.48 14.60
C ARG A 287 -5.91 -3.91 14.15
N ALA A 288 -5.31 -4.52 13.13
CA ALA A 288 -3.93 -4.26 12.74
C ALA A 288 -3.73 -2.93 12.00
N SER A 289 -4.74 -2.47 11.24
CA SER A 289 -4.72 -1.20 10.49
C SER A 289 -6.14 -0.66 10.34
N ASP A 290 -6.30 0.57 9.89
CA ASP A 290 -7.57 1.16 9.46
C ASP A 290 -7.98 0.72 8.04
N HIS A 291 -7.09 0.09 7.28
CA HIS A 291 -7.37 -0.63 6.03
C HIS A 291 -7.39 -2.13 6.23
N LEU A 292 -8.21 -2.83 5.43
CA LEU A 292 -8.18 -4.28 5.32
C LEU A 292 -7.32 -4.71 4.13
N PRO A 293 -6.53 -5.78 4.25
CA PRO A 293 -5.77 -6.32 3.11
C PRO A 293 -6.69 -6.79 1.99
N VAL A 294 -6.32 -6.49 0.75
CA VAL A 294 -6.93 -7.06 -0.46
C VAL A 294 -5.99 -8.11 -1.02
N ARG A 295 -6.47 -9.35 -1.14
CA ARG A 295 -5.74 -10.46 -1.73
C ARG A 295 -6.34 -10.86 -3.08
N ALA A 296 -5.50 -11.16 -4.05
CA ALA A 296 -5.90 -11.61 -5.37
C ALA A 296 -5.02 -12.76 -5.85
N VAL A 297 -5.51 -13.49 -6.85
CA VAL A 297 -4.73 -14.45 -7.64
C VAL A 297 -4.78 -13.99 -9.09
N VAL A 298 -3.60 -13.85 -9.68
CA VAL A 298 -3.43 -13.53 -11.09
C VAL A 298 -2.80 -14.70 -11.82
N GLY A 299 -3.27 -14.98 -13.03
CA GLY A 299 -2.65 -15.93 -13.95
C GLY A 299 -1.73 -15.22 -14.91
N ILE A 300 -0.53 -15.76 -15.11
CA ILE A 300 0.43 -15.31 -16.09
C ILE A 300 0.45 -16.33 -17.22
N ARG A 301 0.27 -15.86 -18.48
CA ARG A 301 0.41 -16.72 -19.65
C ARG A 301 1.88 -17.14 -19.78
N PRO A 302 2.17 -18.43 -20.03
CA PRO A 302 3.53 -18.87 -20.36
C PRO A 302 4.08 -18.06 -21.54
N ALA A 303 5.40 -17.81 -21.53
CA ALA A 303 6.08 -17.32 -22.73
C ALA A 303 5.93 -18.36 -23.83
N ALA A 304 5.61 -17.89 -25.04
CA ALA A 304 5.48 -18.75 -26.21
C ALA A 304 6.84 -19.27 -26.66
#